data_daebb0d07c4f418fdf455f51febc7525
#
_entry.id   daebb0d07c4f418fdf455f51febc7525
#
_cell.length_a   1.000
_cell.length_b   1.000
_cell.length_c   1.000
_cell.angle_alpha   90.00
_cell.angle_beta   90.00
_cell.angle_gamma   90.00
#
_symmetry.space_group_name_H-M   'P 1'
#
loop_
_entity.id
_entity.type
_entity.pdbx_description
1 polymer ?
#
loop_
_entity_poly.entity_id
_entity_poly.type
_entity_poly.pdbx_seq_one_letter_code
_entity_poly.pdbx_strand_id
1 'polypeptide(L)'
;MPTELIRFLVPGTSRRFRCGGLSVEQQTARLVENLCPTELVTYRERSPDHPYLDDCLRHEPPDAQVVWVVSWGFDVPGLIRRLNGRRVVYHAHSSQYGFGLPPGVPVLAVSRNTLGYWGDKAPRNPLFLVPNALGQAWLDRGDRSARQSRSIDVLVQARKSSPYVLNQLVPALRQAGLVVEVQAGWVDDLVEMFNRSTVYLYDSAEYWRGRGVTEGFGLPPLEALACGCVVFSSLNHALADYGDPSHTVHQVGCGRLSFDLERIKGAVAAPQSWRPSVDRLEALLQECSEAELLKRWRDAFSLLDALEAASGPDLSSAPTWRLQLQQLLSRLQRVVNRLPGWPSR
;
A
#
# COMPACT_ATOMS: atom_id res chain seq x y z
N MET A 1 9.62 6.38 27.28
CA MET A 1 8.41 6.16 28.13
C MET A 1 7.50 5.22 27.37
N PRO A 2 6.82 4.27 28.01
CA PRO A 2 5.94 3.36 27.30
C PRO A 2 4.81 4.11 26.60
N THR A 3 4.43 3.63 25.44
CA THR A 3 3.28 4.16 24.69
C THR A 3 1.98 3.74 25.37
N GLU A 4 1.11 4.72 25.70
CA GLU A 4 -0.19 4.46 26.35
C GLU A 4 -1.39 4.69 25.42
N LEU A 5 -1.21 5.49 24.35
CA LEU A 5 -2.25 5.76 23.35
C LEU A 5 -1.64 5.93 21.97
N ILE A 6 -2.27 5.34 20.96
CA ILE A 6 -1.88 5.49 19.55
C ILE A 6 -3.01 6.17 18.77
N ARG A 7 -2.71 7.25 18.06
CA ARG A 7 -3.65 8.02 17.26
C ARG A 7 -3.33 7.95 15.77
N PHE A 8 -4.18 7.30 15.01
CA PHE A 8 -4.06 7.24 13.56
C PHE A 8 -4.75 8.43 12.91
N LEU A 9 -3.99 9.24 12.16
CA LEU A 9 -4.52 10.39 11.45
C LEU A 9 -5.05 10.00 10.07
N VAL A 10 -6.35 10.19 9.87
CA VAL A 10 -7.01 9.96 8.58
C VAL A 10 -7.72 11.25 8.10
N PRO A 11 -7.84 11.48 6.77
CA PRO A 11 -8.46 12.72 6.28
C PRO A 11 -9.95 12.82 6.65
N GLY A 12 -10.61 11.69 6.76
CA GLY A 12 -12.02 11.52 7.10
C GLY A 12 -12.45 10.10 6.84
N THR A 13 -13.61 9.70 7.32
CA THR A 13 -14.16 8.33 7.20
C THR A 13 -15.36 8.23 6.26
N SER A 14 -15.85 9.36 5.72
CA SER A 14 -16.97 9.39 4.80
C SER A 14 -16.66 8.72 3.45
N ARG A 15 -17.72 8.47 2.67
CA ARG A 15 -17.63 7.85 1.33
C ARG A 15 -16.62 8.57 0.41
N ARG A 16 -16.45 9.88 0.58
CA ARG A 16 -15.51 10.72 -0.20
C ARG A 16 -14.05 10.24 -0.09
N PHE A 17 -13.65 9.70 1.06
CA PHE A 17 -12.27 9.26 1.34
C PHE A 17 -12.05 7.77 1.16
N ARG A 18 -13.10 7.01 0.78
CA ARG A 18 -12.98 5.56 0.61
C ARG A 18 -11.95 5.20 -0.46
N CYS A 19 -10.93 4.50 -0.02
CA CYS A 19 -9.88 3.93 -0.88
C CYS A 19 -9.13 2.83 -0.12
N GLY A 20 -8.32 2.04 -0.81
CA GLY A 20 -7.54 0.97 -0.19
C GLY A 20 -6.64 1.46 0.95
N GLY A 21 -6.02 2.65 0.83
CA GLY A 21 -5.20 3.22 1.89
C GLY A 21 -5.98 3.50 3.18
N LEU A 22 -7.20 4.06 3.09
CA LEU A 22 -8.04 4.27 4.27
C LEU A 22 -8.47 2.94 4.90
N SER A 23 -8.84 1.95 4.09
CA SER A 23 -9.23 0.63 4.59
C SER A 23 -8.08 -0.04 5.35
N VAL A 24 -6.85 0.08 4.84
CA VAL A 24 -5.64 -0.44 5.50
C VAL A 24 -5.38 0.27 6.82
N GLU A 25 -5.50 1.61 6.88
CA GLU A 25 -5.31 2.35 8.14
C GLU A 25 -6.36 1.97 9.18
N GLN A 26 -7.62 1.84 8.78
CA GLN A 26 -8.69 1.40 9.67
C GLN A 26 -8.49 -0.04 10.17
N GLN A 27 -8.05 -0.94 9.28
CA GLN A 27 -7.69 -2.31 9.66
C GLN A 27 -6.52 -2.32 10.65
N THR A 28 -5.47 -1.56 10.35
CA THR A 28 -4.29 -1.47 11.20
C THR A 28 -4.63 -0.91 12.58
N ALA A 29 -5.40 0.19 12.65
CA ALA A 29 -5.83 0.78 13.92
C ALA A 29 -6.61 -0.21 14.78
N ARG A 30 -7.59 -0.91 14.18
CA ARG A 30 -8.37 -1.96 14.84
C ARG A 30 -7.49 -3.10 15.39
N LEU A 31 -6.48 -3.51 14.64
CA LEU A 31 -5.57 -4.57 15.08
C LEU A 31 -4.64 -4.09 16.20
N VAL A 32 -4.08 -2.90 16.06
CA VAL A 32 -3.16 -2.29 17.03
C VAL A 32 -3.84 -2.00 18.37
N GLU A 33 -5.15 -1.82 18.40
CA GLU A 33 -5.95 -1.71 19.63
C GLU A 33 -5.78 -2.91 20.57
N ASN A 34 -5.42 -4.10 20.05
CA ASN A 34 -5.07 -5.25 20.87
C ASN A 34 -3.70 -5.13 21.57
N LEU A 35 -2.89 -4.14 21.23
CA LEU A 35 -1.59 -3.87 21.85
C LEU A 35 -1.66 -2.67 22.79
N CYS A 36 -2.38 -1.64 22.40
CA CYS A 36 -2.43 -0.36 23.09
C CYS A 36 -3.76 0.34 22.74
N PRO A 37 -4.39 1.09 23.63
CA PRO A 37 -5.52 1.95 23.31
C PRO A 37 -5.28 2.74 22.02
N THR A 38 -6.25 2.74 21.12
CA THR A 38 -6.06 3.30 19.78
C THR A 38 -7.26 4.13 19.37
N GLU A 39 -7.02 5.29 18.75
CA GLU A 39 -8.03 6.19 18.23
C GLU A 39 -7.79 6.52 16.75
N LEU A 40 -8.85 6.59 15.97
CA LEU A 40 -8.83 7.26 14.67
C LEU A 40 -9.14 8.75 14.87
N VAL A 41 -8.26 9.62 14.40
CA VAL A 41 -8.43 11.07 14.48
C VAL A 41 -8.54 11.64 13.08
N THR A 42 -9.62 12.37 12.80
CA THR A 42 -9.83 12.99 11.49
C THR A 42 -9.23 14.39 11.44
N TYR A 43 -8.79 14.86 10.24
CA TYR A 43 -8.14 16.18 10.12
C TYR A 43 -8.61 17.04 8.93
N ARG A 44 -9.38 16.50 7.99
CA ARG A 44 -9.98 17.26 6.88
C ARG A 44 -11.50 17.38 7.00
N GLU A 45 -12.15 16.34 7.53
CA GLU A 45 -13.59 16.28 7.68
C GLU A 45 -13.92 15.82 9.10
N ARG A 46 -14.80 16.57 9.79
CA ARG A 46 -15.29 16.19 11.11
C ARG A 46 -16.22 15.00 11.01
N SER A 47 -16.10 14.09 11.94
CA SER A 47 -16.99 12.93 12.09
C SER A 47 -17.56 12.92 13.53
N PRO A 48 -18.83 12.52 13.70
CA PRO A 48 -19.38 12.36 15.05
C PRO A 48 -18.71 11.22 15.85
N ASP A 49 -18.15 10.24 15.12
CA ASP A 49 -17.61 9.01 15.72
C ASP A 49 -16.10 9.11 16.05
N HIS A 50 -15.44 10.19 15.63
CA HIS A 50 -13.99 10.32 15.78
C HIS A 50 -13.57 11.72 16.22
N PRO A 51 -12.56 11.84 17.12
CA PRO A 51 -11.95 13.10 17.46
C PRO A 51 -11.45 13.85 16.20
N TYR A 52 -11.42 15.18 16.29
CA TYR A 52 -10.88 16.03 15.24
C TYR A 52 -9.54 16.63 15.66
N LEU A 53 -8.54 16.58 14.76
CA LEU A 53 -7.16 16.95 15.10
C LEU A 53 -7.02 18.34 15.73
N ASP A 54 -7.74 19.38 15.23
CA ASP A 54 -7.63 20.72 15.79
C ASP A 54 -8.16 20.79 17.23
N ASP A 55 -9.12 19.95 17.59
CA ASP A 55 -9.67 19.92 18.93
C ASP A 55 -8.69 19.24 19.88
N CYS A 56 -8.10 18.11 19.47
CA CYS A 56 -7.03 17.46 20.23
C CYS A 56 -5.86 18.42 20.48
N LEU A 57 -5.42 19.14 19.43
CA LEU A 57 -4.28 20.05 19.54
C LEU A 57 -4.54 21.27 20.44
N ARG A 58 -5.81 21.73 20.53
CA ARG A 58 -6.20 22.87 21.38
C ARG A 58 -6.34 22.51 22.85
N HIS A 59 -6.85 21.33 23.14
CA HIS A 59 -7.25 20.96 24.50
C HIS A 59 -6.24 20.05 25.20
N GLU A 60 -5.31 19.45 24.45
CA GLU A 60 -4.36 18.49 24.98
C GLU A 60 -2.93 18.99 24.80
N PRO A 61 -2.13 19.11 25.87
CA PRO A 61 -0.71 19.41 25.77
C PRO A 61 0.04 18.27 25.07
N PRO A 62 1.27 18.50 24.57
CA PRO A 62 2.14 17.43 24.14
C PRO A 62 2.37 16.40 25.24
N ASP A 63 2.11 15.14 24.93
CA ASP A 63 2.32 14.02 25.81
C ASP A 63 3.19 12.98 25.11
N ALA A 64 4.29 12.60 25.76
CA ALA A 64 5.24 11.62 25.21
C ALA A 64 4.69 10.19 25.22
N GLN A 65 3.62 9.92 25.95
CA GLN A 65 2.95 8.61 25.97
C GLN A 65 1.97 8.44 24.82
N VAL A 66 1.63 9.54 24.10
CA VAL A 66 0.74 9.52 22.94
C VAL A 66 1.54 9.53 21.65
N VAL A 67 1.38 8.47 20.83
CA VAL A 67 2.00 8.36 19.51
C VAL A 67 1.00 8.73 18.42
N TRP A 68 1.41 9.63 17.53
CA TRP A 68 0.62 10.07 16.38
C TRP A 68 1.13 9.40 15.11
N VAL A 69 0.32 8.55 14.52
CA VAL A 69 0.62 7.88 13.24
C VAL A 69 0.11 8.73 12.09
N VAL A 70 1.01 9.21 11.23
CA VAL A 70 0.68 9.94 10.01
C VAL A 70 0.94 9.06 8.80
N SER A 71 0.01 9.01 7.82
CA SER A 71 0.11 8.08 6.69
C SER A 71 -0.25 8.68 5.34
N TRP A 72 -0.99 9.77 5.30
CA TRP A 72 -1.62 10.27 4.08
C TRP A 72 -0.66 11.10 3.22
N GLY A 73 0.19 10.46 2.50
CA GLY A 73 1.15 10.89 1.49
C GLY A 73 1.48 12.38 1.42
N PHE A 74 0.75 13.13 0.61
CA PHE A 74 1.02 14.56 0.40
C PHE A 74 0.75 15.44 1.63
N ASP A 75 -0.05 14.99 2.59
CA ASP A 75 -0.38 15.74 3.80
C ASP A 75 0.68 15.58 4.90
N VAL A 76 1.50 14.54 4.83
CA VAL A 76 2.49 14.19 5.87
C VAL A 76 3.34 15.37 6.32
N PRO A 77 3.95 16.18 5.43
CA PRO A 77 4.75 17.32 5.88
C PRO A 77 3.96 18.39 6.66
N GLY A 78 2.70 18.58 6.27
CA GLY A 78 1.79 19.51 6.96
C GLY A 78 1.38 18.98 8.33
N LEU A 79 1.06 17.70 8.42
CA LEU A 79 0.66 17.03 9.65
C LEU A 79 1.81 16.99 10.67
N ILE A 80 3.02 16.59 10.24
CA ILE A 80 4.21 16.58 11.11
C ILE A 80 4.47 17.99 11.69
N ARG A 81 4.34 19.05 10.90
CA ARG A 81 4.49 20.43 11.40
C ARG A 81 3.43 20.81 12.42
N ARG A 82 2.18 20.39 12.21
CA ARG A 82 1.08 20.63 13.18
C ARG A 82 1.27 19.88 14.49
N LEU A 83 1.92 18.71 14.43
CA LEU A 83 2.24 17.85 15.56
C LEU A 83 3.59 18.20 16.23
N ASN A 84 4.14 19.38 15.95
CA ASN A 84 5.41 19.78 16.53
C ASN A 84 5.42 19.64 18.09
N GLY A 85 6.49 19.05 18.61
CA GLY A 85 6.62 18.74 20.04
C GLY A 85 5.88 17.47 20.50
N ARG A 86 5.20 16.74 19.58
CA ARG A 86 4.53 15.46 19.86
C ARG A 86 5.31 14.31 19.25
N ARG A 87 5.12 13.12 19.77
CA ARG A 87 5.73 11.88 19.28
C ARG A 87 5.01 11.42 18.01
N VAL A 88 5.69 11.47 16.86
CA VAL A 88 5.11 11.17 15.55
C VAL A 88 5.82 9.98 14.92
N VAL A 89 5.03 9.10 14.31
CA VAL A 89 5.49 7.98 13.47
C VAL A 89 4.89 8.14 12.07
N TYR A 90 5.66 7.91 11.03
CA TYR A 90 5.17 7.90 9.65
C TYR A 90 4.92 6.48 9.16
N HIS A 91 3.66 6.11 8.92
CA HIS A 91 3.27 4.87 8.27
C HIS A 91 3.26 5.08 6.75
N ALA A 92 4.30 4.59 6.08
CA ALA A 92 4.61 4.91 4.70
C ALA A 92 3.98 3.91 3.73
N HIS A 93 2.79 4.22 3.21
CA HIS A 93 2.06 3.39 2.24
C HIS A 93 2.55 3.49 0.80
N SER A 94 3.43 4.41 0.47
CA SER A 94 3.97 4.62 -0.87
C SER A 94 5.21 5.50 -0.81
N SER A 95 5.86 5.74 -1.93
CA SER A 95 7.06 6.54 -2.04
C SER A 95 6.98 7.57 -3.16
N GLN A 96 8.04 8.38 -3.32
CA GLN A 96 8.20 9.39 -4.37
C GLN A 96 7.24 10.60 -4.27
N TYR A 97 6.66 10.87 -3.10
CA TYR A 97 5.84 12.09 -2.89
C TYR A 97 6.66 13.39 -2.96
N GLY A 98 7.99 13.32 -2.99
CA GLY A 98 8.88 14.46 -3.17
C GLY A 98 9.05 15.34 -1.92
N PHE A 99 8.74 14.84 -0.73
CA PHE A 99 9.06 15.50 0.53
C PHE A 99 10.18 14.78 1.29
N GLY A 100 10.83 15.50 2.21
CA GLY A 100 11.74 14.92 3.20
C GLY A 100 11.08 14.85 4.56
N LEU A 101 11.62 14.01 5.45
CA LEU A 101 11.20 13.90 6.83
C LEU A 101 12.20 14.62 7.75
N PRO A 102 11.74 15.22 8.86
CA PRO A 102 12.64 15.62 9.93
C PRO A 102 13.41 14.41 10.46
N PRO A 103 14.67 14.59 10.88
CA PRO A 103 15.43 13.53 11.53
C PRO A 103 14.72 13.01 12.78
N GLY A 104 14.87 11.71 13.04
CA GLY A 104 14.31 11.07 14.21
C GLY A 104 12.84 10.63 14.08
N VAL A 105 12.09 11.07 13.07
CA VAL A 105 10.72 10.56 12.83
C VAL A 105 10.81 9.11 12.35
N PRO A 106 10.30 8.13 13.10
CA PRO A 106 10.31 6.73 12.68
C PRO A 106 9.44 6.51 11.44
N VAL A 107 9.87 5.62 10.55
CA VAL A 107 9.15 5.25 9.34
C VAL A 107 8.80 3.77 9.39
N LEU A 108 7.52 3.47 9.37
CA LEU A 108 6.98 2.12 9.20
C LEU A 108 6.65 1.93 7.72
N ALA A 109 7.50 1.22 6.99
CA ALA A 109 7.37 1.05 5.54
C ALA A 109 6.62 -0.25 5.22
N VAL A 110 5.63 -0.18 4.34
CA VAL A 110 4.77 -1.32 3.99
C VAL A 110 5.38 -2.30 2.99
N SER A 111 6.56 -2.02 2.47
CA SER A 111 7.29 -2.91 1.55
C SER A 111 8.79 -2.59 1.54
N ARG A 112 9.61 -3.54 1.07
CA ARG A 112 11.06 -3.31 0.86
C ARG A 112 11.33 -2.17 -0.11
N ASN A 113 10.49 -1.99 -1.13
CA ASN A 113 10.58 -0.86 -2.04
C ASN A 113 10.40 0.48 -1.31
N THR A 114 9.39 0.59 -0.46
CA THR A 114 9.14 1.79 0.36
C THR A 114 10.22 2.00 1.40
N LEU A 115 10.69 0.92 2.04
CA LEU A 115 11.79 0.94 3.01
C LEU A 115 13.08 1.47 2.37
N GLY A 116 13.49 0.92 1.22
CA GLY A 116 14.69 1.34 0.49
C GLY A 116 14.63 2.81 0.09
N TYR A 117 13.48 3.27 -0.42
CA TYR A 117 13.29 4.69 -0.75
C TYR A 117 13.50 5.61 0.45
N TRP A 118 12.95 5.26 1.62
CA TRP A 118 13.13 6.07 2.82
C TRP A 118 14.51 5.92 3.43
N GLY A 119 15.21 4.79 3.24
CA GLY A 119 16.60 4.62 3.58
C GLY A 119 17.51 5.65 2.90
N ASP A 120 17.24 5.92 1.61
CA ASP A 120 17.95 6.95 0.86
C ASP A 120 17.54 8.38 1.25
N LYS A 121 16.23 8.61 1.46
CA LYS A 121 15.67 9.96 1.66
C LYS A 121 15.71 10.45 3.10
N ALA A 122 15.71 9.54 4.06
CA ALA A 122 15.68 9.82 5.49
C ALA A 122 16.70 8.95 6.27
N PRO A 123 18.01 9.01 5.95
CA PRO A 123 19.03 8.10 6.51
C PRO A 123 19.29 8.28 8.01
N ARG A 124 18.68 9.29 8.65
CA ARG A 124 18.74 9.54 10.10
C ARG A 124 17.46 9.22 10.82
N ASN A 125 16.56 8.51 10.18
CA ASN A 125 15.26 8.15 10.74
C ASN A 125 15.25 6.65 11.01
N PRO A 126 14.73 6.18 12.15
CA PRO A 126 14.50 4.75 12.37
C PRO A 126 13.56 4.19 11.30
N LEU A 127 13.93 3.05 10.70
CA LEU A 127 13.18 2.44 9.61
C LEU A 127 12.76 1.03 10.01
N PHE A 128 11.48 0.72 9.82
CA PHE A 128 10.88 -0.58 10.12
C PHE A 128 10.11 -1.10 8.91
N LEU A 129 10.27 -2.38 8.61
CA LEU A 129 9.47 -3.06 7.59
C LEU A 129 8.20 -3.63 8.24
N VAL A 130 7.06 -3.06 7.88
CA VAL A 130 5.74 -3.44 8.40
C VAL A 130 4.78 -3.64 7.23
N PRO A 131 4.87 -4.75 6.49
CA PRO A 131 3.98 -5.05 5.37
C PRO A 131 2.52 -5.08 5.78
N ASN A 132 1.65 -4.62 4.87
CA ASN A 132 0.21 -4.68 5.07
C ASN A 132 -0.28 -6.12 5.16
N ALA A 133 -1.35 -6.33 5.94
CA ALA A 133 -2.01 -7.63 6.01
C ALA A 133 -3.17 -7.74 5.03
N LEU A 134 -3.39 -8.96 4.59
CA LEU A 134 -4.63 -9.38 3.95
C LEU A 134 -5.74 -9.43 5.00
N GLY A 135 -6.90 -8.83 4.71
CA GLY A 135 -8.03 -8.86 5.63
C GLY A 135 -8.57 -10.27 5.82
N GLN A 136 -9.05 -10.59 7.04
CA GLN A 136 -9.48 -11.94 7.42
C GLN A 136 -10.55 -12.52 6.47
N ALA A 137 -11.45 -11.69 5.94
CA ALA A 137 -12.48 -12.12 5.01
C ALA A 137 -11.94 -12.81 3.74
N TRP A 138 -10.75 -12.43 3.28
CA TRP A 138 -10.08 -13.08 2.14
C TRP A 138 -9.57 -14.46 2.50
N LEU A 139 -9.08 -14.63 3.72
CA LEU A 139 -8.61 -15.93 4.22
C LEU A 139 -9.75 -16.90 4.48
N ASP A 140 -10.87 -16.39 5.00
CA ASP A 140 -12.03 -17.21 5.38
C ASP A 140 -12.89 -17.62 4.18
N ARG A 141 -13.06 -16.71 3.21
CA ARG A 141 -14.03 -16.86 2.11
C ARG A 141 -13.38 -17.09 0.74
N GLY A 142 -12.06 -16.90 0.63
CA GLY A 142 -11.32 -17.09 -0.62
C GLY A 142 -11.33 -18.56 -1.05
N ASP A 143 -11.79 -18.85 -2.28
CA ASP A 143 -11.81 -20.20 -2.86
C ASP A 143 -10.45 -20.57 -3.48
N ARG A 144 -9.44 -20.77 -2.60
CA ARG A 144 -8.08 -21.13 -3.01
C ARG A 144 -8.00 -22.41 -3.86
N SER A 145 -8.88 -23.33 -3.59
CA SER A 145 -8.93 -24.63 -4.28
C SER A 145 -9.71 -24.59 -5.59
N ALA A 146 -10.33 -23.44 -5.91
CA ALA A 146 -11.18 -23.24 -7.09
C ALA A 146 -12.27 -24.33 -7.24
N ARG A 147 -12.95 -24.60 -6.16
CA ARG A 147 -14.05 -25.58 -6.11
C ARG A 147 -15.32 -25.03 -6.76
N GLN A 148 -15.51 -23.72 -6.72
CA GLN A 148 -16.65 -23.04 -7.32
C GLN A 148 -16.48 -22.90 -8.83
N SER A 149 -17.59 -22.90 -9.56
CA SER A 149 -17.59 -22.59 -10.98
C SER A 149 -17.18 -21.13 -11.21
N ARG A 150 -16.22 -20.90 -12.10
CA ARG A 150 -15.69 -19.58 -12.43
C ARG A 150 -16.31 -19.07 -13.72
N SER A 151 -17.19 -18.09 -13.61
CA SER A 151 -17.91 -17.50 -14.75
C SER A 151 -17.15 -16.37 -15.44
N ILE A 152 -16.02 -15.92 -14.86
CA ILE A 152 -15.17 -14.86 -15.40
C ILE A 152 -13.81 -15.48 -15.72
N ASP A 153 -13.44 -15.48 -17.02
CA ASP A 153 -12.13 -15.98 -17.43
C ASP A 153 -11.03 -15.02 -16.99
N VAL A 154 -11.23 -13.71 -17.22
CA VAL A 154 -10.24 -12.68 -16.89
C VAL A 154 -10.91 -11.50 -16.22
N LEU A 155 -10.50 -11.18 -15.00
CA LEU A 155 -10.89 -9.99 -14.26
C LEU A 155 -9.81 -8.91 -14.39
N VAL A 156 -10.22 -7.69 -14.71
CA VAL A 156 -9.35 -6.50 -14.84
C VAL A 156 -9.93 -5.36 -14.01
N GLN A 157 -9.13 -4.69 -13.20
CA GLN A 157 -9.55 -3.43 -12.57
C GLN A 157 -9.19 -2.24 -13.45
N ALA A 158 -10.18 -1.53 -13.98
CA ALA A 158 -9.98 -0.39 -14.88
C ALA A 158 -9.13 0.72 -14.26
N ARG A 159 -9.35 1.01 -12.97
CA ARG A 159 -8.70 2.14 -12.28
C ARG A 159 -7.18 2.06 -12.22
N LYS A 160 -6.63 0.85 -12.17
CA LYS A 160 -5.18 0.64 -11.99
C LYS A 160 -4.59 -0.17 -13.16
N SER A 161 -5.14 0.00 -14.36
CA SER A 161 -4.66 -0.67 -15.56
C SER A 161 -4.03 0.30 -16.54
N SER A 162 -3.05 -0.17 -17.29
CA SER A 162 -2.40 0.59 -18.35
C SER A 162 -3.29 0.73 -19.59
N PRO A 163 -3.02 1.73 -20.45
CA PRO A 163 -3.65 1.80 -21.78
C PRO A 163 -3.44 0.56 -22.63
N TYR A 164 -2.29 -0.10 -22.49
CA TYR A 164 -2.02 -1.37 -23.19
C TYR A 164 -3.02 -2.45 -22.79
N VAL A 165 -3.24 -2.65 -21.50
CA VAL A 165 -4.22 -3.63 -21.02
C VAL A 165 -5.62 -3.28 -21.48
N LEU A 166 -6.07 -2.04 -21.27
CA LEU A 166 -7.45 -1.65 -21.54
C LEU A 166 -7.78 -1.56 -23.03
N ASN A 167 -6.85 -1.05 -23.84
CA ASN A 167 -7.12 -0.72 -25.25
C ASN A 167 -6.60 -1.77 -26.25
N GLN A 168 -5.74 -2.68 -25.82
CA GLN A 168 -5.19 -3.71 -26.71
C GLN A 168 -5.45 -5.12 -26.17
N LEU A 169 -5.01 -5.45 -24.96
CA LEU A 169 -5.07 -6.81 -24.43
C LEU A 169 -6.51 -7.25 -24.12
N VAL A 170 -7.31 -6.44 -23.47
CA VAL A 170 -8.73 -6.74 -23.17
C VAL A 170 -9.54 -6.97 -24.47
N PRO A 171 -9.48 -6.10 -25.49
CA PRO A 171 -10.14 -6.38 -26.76
C PRO A 171 -9.68 -7.69 -27.41
N ALA A 172 -8.38 -7.97 -27.42
CA ALA A 172 -7.84 -9.20 -28.01
C ALA A 172 -8.30 -10.46 -27.25
N LEU A 173 -8.37 -10.43 -25.93
CA LEU A 173 -8.89 -11.53 -25.10
C LEU A 173 -10.37 -11.80 -25.41
N ARG A 174 -11.19 -10.74 -25.52
CA ARG A 174 -12.60 -10.86 -25.89
C ARG A 174 -12.79 -11.40 -27.31
N GLN A 175 -11.98 -10.93 -28.26
CA GLN A 175 -11.98 -11.45 -29.65
C GLN A 175 -11.59 -12.92 -29.70
N ALA A 176 -10.74 -13.38 -28.77
CA ALA A 176 -10.38 -14.79 -28.61
C ALA A 176 -11.47 -15.63 -27.92
N GLY A 177 -12.63 -15.07 -27.61
CA GLY A 177 -13.80 -15.77 -27.03
C GLY A 177 -13.79 -15.86 -25.51
N LEU A 178 -12.89 -15.15 -24.80
CA LEU A 178 -12.84 -15.18 -23.35
C LEU A 178 -13.84 -14.21 -22.73
N VAL A 179 -14.41 -14.60 -21.58
CA VAL A 179 -15.27 -13.76 -20.74
C VAL A 179 -14.39 -12.82 -19.93
N VAL A 180 -14.28 -11.56 -20.39
CA VAL A 180 -13.44 -10.55 -19.72
C VAL A 180 -14.31 -9.52 -19.04
N GLU A 181 -14.22 -9.46 -17.71
CA GLU A 181 -14.84 -8.43 -16.88
C GLU A 181 -13.86 -7.31 -16.58
N VAL A 182 -14.26 -6.07 -16.88
CA VAL A 182 -13.49 -4.84 -16.55
C VAL A 182 -14.23 -4.10 -15.48
N GLN A 183 -13.81 -4.30 -14.24
CA GLN A 183 -14.41 -3.69 -13.06
C GLN A 183 -14.05 -2.21 -13.00
N ALA A 184 -15.05 -1.33 -13.15
CA ALA A 184 -14.88 0.13 -13.19
C ALA A 184 -15.47 0.87 -11.99
N GLY A 185 -16.41 0.29 -11.27
CA GLY A 185 -17.14 0.90 -10.17
C GLY A 185 -16.81 0.30 -8.80
N TRP A 186 -17.62 0.66 -7.82
CA TRP A 186 -17.60 0.03 -6.51
C TRP A 186 -18.22 -1.37 -6.58
N VAL A 187 -17.62 -2.32 -5.87
CA VAL A 187 -18.12 -3.68 -5.72
C VAL A 187 -18.29 -3.94 -4.22
N ASP A 188 -19.47 -4.36 -3.82
CA ASP A 188 -19.78 -4.60 -2.41
C ASP A 188 -19.09 -5.87 -1.87
N ASP A 189 -19.02 -6.92 -2.69
CA ASP A 189 -18.33 -8.16 -2.36
C ASP A 189 -17.23 -8.49 -3.37
N LEU A 190 -16.05 -7.98 -3.07
CA LEU A 190 -14.86 -8.26 -3.88
C LEU A 190 -14.40 -9.71 -3.78
N VAL A 191 -14.56 -10.36 -2.62
CA VAL A 191 -14.16 -11.77 -2.43
C VAL A 191 -14.95 -12.66 -3.38
N GLU A 192 -16.27 -12.45 -3.47
CA GLU A 192 -17.12 -13.21 -4.39
C GLU A 192 -16.74 -12.96 -5.85
N MET A 193 -16.45 -11.72 -6.22
CA MET A 193 -16.03 -11.40 -7.59
C MET A 193 -14.70 -12.10 -7.95
N PHE A 194 -13.73 -12.12 -7.04
CA PHE A 194 -12.48 -12.84 -7.26
C PHE A 194 -12.65 -14.37 -7.28
N ASN A 195 -13.52 -14.93 -6.43
CA ASN A 195 -13.82 -16.36 -6.43
C ASN A 195 -14.44 -16.83 -7.77
N ARG A 196 -15.17 -15.96 -8.45
CA ARG A 196 -15.77 -16.23 -9.78
C ARG A 196 -14.78 -16.01 -10.93
N SER A 197 -13.55 -15.58 -10.66
CA SER A 197 -12.55 -15.21 -11.66
C SER A 197 -11.43 -16.25 -11.75
N THR A 198 -11.03 -16.63 -12.97
CA THR A 198 -9.93 -17.58 -13.20
C THR A 198 -8.58 -16.89 -13.21
N VAL A 199 -8.47 -15.80 -13.97
CA VAL A 199 -7.26 -14.98 -14.10
C VAL A 199 -7.56 -13.58 -13.57
N TYR A 200 -6.63 -13.02 -12.81
CA TYR A 200 -6.62 -11.61 -12.44
C TYR A 200 -5.46 -10.87 -13.11
N LEU A 201 -5.79 -9.81 -13.84
CA LEU A 201 -4.83 -8.99 -14.56
C LEU A 201 -4.66 -7.64 -13.88
N TYR A 202 -3.45 -7.38 -13.34
CA TYR A 202 -3.13 -6.19 -12.57
C TYR A 202 -1.90 -5.47 -13.11
N ASP A 203 -2.09 -4.49 -13.98
CA ASP A 203 -1.02 -3.71 -14.59
C ASP A 203 -0.97 -2.28 -14.06
N SER A 204 -0.48 -2.12 -12.83
CA SER A 204 -0.51 -0.85 -12.10
C SER A 204 0.76 0.00 -12.24
N ALA A 205 1.84 -0.51 -12.82
CA ALA A 205 3.13 0.20 -12.85
C ALA A 205 3.05 1.55 -13.56
N GLU A 206 2.44 1.60 -14.75
CA GLU A 206 2.27 2.85 -15.50
C GLU A 206 1.27 3.81 -14.85
N TYR A 207 0.21 3.27 -14.24
CA TYR A 207 -0.76 4.06 -13.50
C TYR A 207 -0.10 4.88 -12.40
N TRP A 208 0.78 4.26 -11.62
CA TRP A 208 1.50 4.94 -10.53
C TRP A 208 2.60 5.86 -11.05
N ARG A 209 3.33 5.44 -12.08
CA ARG A 209 4.35 6.28 -12.75
C ARG A 209 3.76 7.59 -13.26
N GLY A 210 2.59 7.53 -13.89
CA GLY A 210 1.88 8.71 -14.38
C GLY A 210 1.46 9.68 -13.27
N ARG A 211 1.43 9.24 -12.01
CA ARG A 211 1.13 10.07 -10.82
C ARG A 211 2.39 10.51 -10.06
N GLY A 212 3.56 10.07 -10.49
CA GLY A 212 4.83 10.40 -9.84
C GLY A 212 4.99 9.76 -8.45
N VAL A 213 4.29 8.66 -8.18
CA VAL A 213 4.38 7.86 -6.95
C VAL A 213 4.53 6.38 -7.30
N THR A 214 4.78 5.53 -6.31
CA THR A 214 4.87 4.08 -6.51
C THR A 214 3.68 3.35 -5.89
N GLU A 215 3.46 2.09 -6.29
CA GLU A 215 2.66 1.17 -5.49
C GLU A 215 3.33 1.02 -4.11
N GLY A 216 2.53 0.97 -3.06
CA GLY A 216 3.06 0.77 -1.71
C GLY A 216 3.34 -0.69 -1.41
N PHE A 217 2.29 -1.51 -1.41
CA PHE A 217 2.36 -2.95 -1.16
C PHE A 217 1.66 -3.77 -2.25
N GLY A 218 0.49 -3.29 -2.74
CA GLY A 218 -0.24 -3.94 -3.81
C GLY A 218 -1.13 -5.10 -3.33
N LEU A 219 -2.07 -4.84 -2.43
CA LEU A 219 -3.00 -5.87 -1.92
C LEU A 219 -3.80 -6.62 -3.01
N PRO A 220 -4.31 -6.00 -4.11
CA PRO A 220 -5.17 -6.69 -5.04
C PRO A 220 -4.61 -7.99 -5.65
N PRO A 221 -3.34 -8.10 -6.04
CA PRO A 221 -2.78 -9.37 -6.46
C PRO A 221 -2.76 -10.44 -5.36
N LEU A 222 -2.51 -10.05 -4.10
CA LEU A 222 -2.53 -10.97 -2.97
C LEU A 222 -3.97 -11.43 -2.65
N GLU A 223 -4.94 -10.53 -2.74
CA GLU A 223 -6.37 -10.81 -2.64
C GLU A 223 -6.82 -11.83 -3.71
N ALA A 224 -6.35 -11.67 -4.95
CA ALA A 224 -6.60 -12.59 -6.04
C ALA A 224 -5.99 -13.99 -5.78
N LEU A 225 -4.76 -14.04 -5.27
CA LEU A 225 -4.11 -15.30 -4.87
C LEU A 225 -4.89 -16.01 -3.77
N ALA A 226 -5.39 -15.29 -2.77
CA ALA A 226 -6.22 -15.85 -1.70
C ALA A 226 -7.53 -16.44 -2.21
N CYS A 227 -8.04 -15.96 -3.34
CA CYS A 227 -9.20 -16.51 -4.05
C CYS A 227 -8.83 -17.57 -5.11
N GLY A 228 -7.58 -18.00 -5.18
CA GLY A 228 -7.13 -19.02 -6.14
C GLY A 228 -7.12 -18.56 -7.60
N CYS A 229 -7.07 -17.25 -7.86
CA CYS A 229 -6.85 -16.74 -9.22
C CYS A 229 -5.41 -16.98 -9.68
N VAL A 230 -5.21 -17.16 -10.96
CA VAL A 230 -3.89 -16.99 -11.60
C VAL A 230 -3.66 -15.50 -11.77
N VAL A 231 -2.56 -14.98 -11.24
CA VAL A 231 -2.29 -13.54 -11.26
C VAL A 231 -1.28 -13.19 -12.34
N PHE A 232 -1.66 -12.27 -13.21
CA PHE A 232 -0.74 -11.59 -14.13
C PHE A 232 -0.58 -10.14 -13.73
N SER A 233 0.66 -9.68 -13.61
CA SER A 233 0.97 -8.30 -13.21
C SER A 233 2.12 -7.71 -14.00
N SER A 234 2.14 -6.38 -14.13
CA SER A 234 3.34 -5.67 -14.59
C SER A 234 4.49 -5.82 -13.60
N LEU A 235 5.71 -5.59 -14.05
CA LEU A 235 6.87 -5.49 -13.20
C LEU A 235 6.69 -4.27 -12.28
N ASN A 236 6.51 -4.54 -10.99
CA ASN A 236 6.28 -3.54 -9.96
C ASN A 236 7.12 -3.87 -8.73
N HIS A 237 7.99 -2.94 -8.34
CA HIS A 237 8.94 -3.16 -7.23
C HIS A 237 8.27 -3.49 -5.89
N ALA A 238 7.09 -2.93 -5.62
CA ALA A 238 6.36 -3.21 -4.37
C ALA A 238 5.81 -4.64 -4.32
N LEU A 239 5.46 -5.22 -5.47
CA LEU A 239 4.98 -6.59 -5.54
C LEU A 239 6.10 -7.62 -5.38
N ALA A 240 7.36 -7.21 -5.55
CA ALA A 240 8.51 -8.11 -5.40
C ALA A 240 8.67 -8.70 -3.98
N ASP A 241 7.99 -8.14 -2.99
CA ASP A 241 7.99 -8.69 -1.64
C ASP A 241 7.29 -10.07 -1.56
N TYR A 242 6.32 -10.32 -2.45
CA TYR A 242 5.56 -11.59 -2.51
C TYR A 242 5.33 -12.11 -3.93
N GLY A 243 5.48 -11.26 -4.94
CA GLY A 243 5.24 -11.56 -6.34
C GLY A 243 6.46 -12.17 -7.03
N ASP A 244 6.76 -13.43 -6.74
CA ASP A 244 7.85 -14.17 -7.37
C ASP A 244 7.47 -14.54 -8.82
N PRO A 245 8.16 -14.00 -9.87
CA PRO A 245 7.83 -14.27 -11.25
C PRO A 245 7.82 -15.76 -11.59
N SER A 246 6.82 -16.18 -12.36
CA SER A 246 6.58 -17.59 -12.76
C SER A 246 6.21 -18.54 -11.60
N HIS A 247 6.09 -18.05 -10.36
CA HIS A 247 5.67 -18.85 -9.22
C HIS A 247 4.36 -18.37 -8.60
N THR A 248 4.32 -17.13 -8.13
CA THR A 248 3.12 -16.56 -7.50
C THR A 248 2.43 -15.54 -8.42
N VAL A 249 3.20 -14.79 -9.20
CA VAL A 249 2.70 -13.76 -10.11
C VAL A 249 3.40 -13.87 -11.46
N HIS A 250 2.63 -13.94 -12.54
CA HIS A 250 3.14 -13.97 -13.90
C HIS A 250 3.24 -12.54 -14.46
N GLN A 251 4.30 -12.25 -15.19
CA GLN A 251 4.49 -10.93 -15.76
C GLN A 251 3.68 -10.73 -17.04
N VAL A 252 3.13 -9.54 -17.22
CA VAL A 252 2.44 -9.03 -18.41
C VAL A 252 3.08 -7.72 -18.84
N GLY A 253 2.80 -7.29 -20.09
CA GLY A 253 3.32 -6.02 -20.59
C GLY A 253 4.72 -6.12 -21.20
N CYS A 254 5.07 -7.29 -21.71
CA CYS A 254 6.35 -7.50 -22.43
C CYS A 254 6.42 -6.82 -23.80
N GLY A 255 5.41 -6.01 -24.16
CA GLY A 255 5.33 -5.34 -25.47
C GLY A 255 4.95 -6.24 -26.65
N ARG A 256 4.55 -7.49 -26.40
CA ARG A 256 4.11 -8.45 -27.42
C ARG A 256 2.70 -8.96 -27.10
N LEU A 257 1.71 -8.33 -27.72
CA LEU A 257 0.30 -8.66 -27.51
C LEU A 257 0.00 -10.16 -27.72
N SER A 258 0.53 -10.77 -28.79
CA SER A 258 0.35 -12.19 -29.05
C SER A 258 0.90 -13.09 -27.95
N PHE A 259 2.04 -12.72 -27.37
CA PHE A 259 2.66 -13.48 -26.28
C PHE A 259 1.82 -13.42 -25.01
N ASP A 260 1.37 -12.23 -24.60
CA ASP A 260 0.52 -12.07 -23.42
C ASP A 260 -0.84 -12.77 -23.62
N LEU A 261 -1.44 -12.63 -24.81
CA LEU A 261 -2.69 -13.28 -25.18
C LEU A 261 -2.60 -14.81 -25.04
N GLU A 262 -1.59 -15.45 -25.62
CA GLU A 262 -1.43 -16.91 -25.58
C GLU A 262 -1.19 -17.43 -24.15
N ARG A 263 -0.42 -16.70 -23.33
CA ARG A 263 -0.17 -17.09 -21.94
C ARG A 263 -1.44 -16.99 -21.10
N ILE A 264 -2.23 -15.92 -21.23
CA ILE A 264 -3.48 -15.77 -20.52
C ILE A 264 -4.50 -16.81 -20.95
N LYS A 265 -4.62 -17.11 -22.25
CA LYS A 265 -5.44 -18.22 -22.76
C LYS A 265 -5.02 -19.56 -22.15
N GLY A 266 -3.71 -19.84 -22.12
CA GLY A 266 -3.17 -21.03 -21.47
C GLY A 266 -3.50 -21.11 -19.98
N ALA A 267 -3.46 -20.00 -19.28
CA ALA A 267 -3.80 -19.92 -17.86
C ALA A 267 -5.32 -20.12 -17.63
N VAL A 268 -6.17 -19.63 -18.51
CA VAL A 268 -7.62 -19.90 -18.44
C VAL A 268 -7.93 -21.36 -18.72
N ALA A 269 -7.27 -21.96 -19.73
CA ALA A 269 -7.51 -23.34 -20.15
C ALA A 269 -7.00 -24.37 -19.10
N ALA A 270 -5.89 -24.10 -18.43
CA ALA A 270 -5.28 -25.02 -17.46
C ALA A 270 -4.76 -24.26 -16.22
N PRO A 271 -5.64 -23.61 -15.44
CA PRO A 271 -5.23 -22.71 -14.35
C PRO A 271 -4.38 -23.37 -13.26
N GLN A 272 -4.57 -24.67 -13.03
CA GLN A 272 -3.80 -25.45 -12.05
C GLN A 272 -2.30 -25.51 -12.37
N SER A 273 -1.93 -25.41 -13.63
CA SER A 273 -0.51 -25.39 -14.07
C SER A 273 0.17 -24.02 -13.88
N TRP A 274 -0.63 -22.98 -13.56
CA TRP A 274 -0.16 -21.61 -13.42
C TRP A 274 -0.26 -21.10 -12.00
N ARG A 275 -0.99 -21.81 -11.12
CA ARG A 275 -1.13 -21.45 -9.72
C ARG A 275 0.13 -21.82 -8.93
N PRO A 276 0.45 -21.08 -7.85
CA PRO A 276 1.46 -21.53 -6.90
C PRO A 276 1.07 -22.87 -6.29
N SER A 277 2.05 -23.63 -5.81
CA SER A 277 1.77 -24.82 -5.00
C SER A 277 1.00 -24.44 -3.73
N VAL A 278 0.21 -25.37 -3.21
CA VAL A 278 -0.60 -25.14 -2.00
C VAL A 278 0.27 -24.68 -0.85
N ASP A 279 1.37 -25.38 -0.56
CA ASP A 279 2.26 -25.05 0.56
C ASP A 279 2.86 -23.66 0.44
N ARG A 280 3.26 -23.25 -0.78
CA ARG A 280 3.81 -21.92 -1.03
C ARG A 280 2.78 -20.82 -0.86
N LEU A 281 1.56 -21.07 -1.32
CA LEU A 281 0.45 -20.13 -1.16
C LEU A 281 0.08 -19.96 0.32
N GLU A 282 -0.06 -21.06 1.04
CA GLU A 282 -0.39 -21.04 2.47
C GLU A 282 0.70 -20.31 3.29
N ALA A 283 1.98 -20.56 3.02
CA ALA A 283 3.08 -19.86 3.67
C ALA A 283 3.03 -18.35 3.40
N LEU A 284 2.77 -17.94 2.15
CA LEU A 284 2.63 -16.54 1.78
C LEU A 284 1.44 -15.87 2.48
N LEU A 285 0.28 -16.53 2.49
CA LEU A 285 -0.92 -15.99 3.13
C LEU A 285 -0.76 -15.87 4.64
N GLN A 286 -0.06 -16.82 5.28
CA GLN A 286 0.29 -16.76 6.69
C GLN A 286 1.22 -15.57 6.98
N GLU A 287 2.24 -15.35 6.16
CA GLU A 287 3.17 -14.21 6.31
C GLU A 287 2.46 -12.86 6.16
N CYS A 288 1.40 -12.82 5.34
CA CYS A 288 0.59 -11.61 5.12
C CYS A 288 -0.69 -11.57 5.99
N SER A 289 -0.77 -12.34 7.07
CA SER A 289 -1.93 -12.38 7.95
C SER A 289 -2.01 -11.17 8.89
N GLU A 290 -3.20 -10.92 9.42
CA GLU A 290 -3.42 -9.90 10.46
C GLU A 290 -2.60 -10.18 11.74
N ALA A 291 -2.38 -11.45 12.08
CA ALA A 291 -1.57 -11.85 13.22
C ALA A 291 -0.09 -11.45 13.05
N GLU A 292 0.48 -11.65 11.86
CA GLU A 292 1.85 -11.23 11.55
C GLU A 292 1.97 -9.71 11.48
N LEU A 293 0.97 -8.99 10.96
CA LEU A 293 0.94 -7.54 11.00
C LEU A 293 0.99 -7.03 12.46
N LEU A 294 0.16 -7.59 13.33
CA LEU A 294 0.11 -7.20 14.75
C LEU A 294 1.45 -7.45 15.46
N LYS A 295 2.09 -8.59 15.17
CA LYS A 295 3.43 -8.89 15.69
C LYS A 295 4.47 -7.85 15.24
N ARG A 296 4.49 -7.49 13.95
CA ARG A 296 5.41 -6.49 13.39
C ARG A 296 5.20 -5.11 14.02
N TRP A 297 3.97 -4.71 14.28
CA TRP A 297 3.66 -3.48 15.01
C TRP A 297 4.17 -3.53 16.44
N ARG A 298 3.93 -4.63 17.17
CA ARG A 298 4.46 -4.83 18.53
C ARG A 298 5.99 -4.71 18.56
N ASP A 299 6.67 -5.40 17.65
CA ASP A 299 8.13 -5.41 17.58
C ASP A 299 8.67 -3.99 17.27
N ALA A 300 8.04 -3.29 16.31
CA ALA A 300 8.41 -1.92 15.95
C ALA A 300 8.25 -0.95 17.14
N PHE A 301 7.12 -0.99 17.85
CA PHE A 301 6.90 -0.13 19.02
C PHE A 301 7.83 -0.47 20.19
N SER A 302 8.09 -1.75 20.44
CA SER A 302 9.06 -2.16 21.47
C SER A 302 10.47 -1.63 21.19
N LEU A 303 10.90 -1.67 19.92
CA LEU A 303 12.19 -1.12 19.51
C LEU A 303 12.21 0.42 19.58
N LEU A 304 11.10 1.09 19.22
CA LEU A 304 10.98 2.56 19.34
C LEU A 304 11.09 3.01 20.79
N ASP A 305 10.37 2.37 21.69
CA ASP A 305 10.43 2.68 23.13
C ASP A 305 11.85 2.46 23.68
N ALA A 306 12.56 1.41 23.23
CA ALA A 306 13.93 1.13 23.61
C ALA A 306 14.92 2.17 23.04
N LEU A 307 14.76 2.59 21.78
CA LEU A 307 15.58 3.63 21.15
C LEU A 307 15.44 4.97 21.84
N GLU A 308 14.22 5.38 22.18
CA GLU A 308 13.96 6.63 22.91
C GLU A 308 14.53 6.60 24.33
N ALA A 309 14.47 5.45 25.01
CA ALA A 309 15.08 5.26 26.32
C ALA A 309 16.62 5.33 26.28
N ALA A 310 17.23 4.89 25.16
CA ALA A 310 18.68 4.91 24.96
C ALA A 310 19.20 6.24 24.38
N SER A 311 18.35 7.00 23.69
CA SER A 311 18.70 8.27 23.08
C SER A 311 18.60 9.39 24.10
N GLY A 312 19.73 9.82 24.66
CA GLY A 312 19.82 11.13 25.30
C GLY A 312 19.48 12.26 24.31
N PRO A 313 19.36 13.53 24.77
CA PRO A 313 18.75 14.64 24.00
C PRO A 313 19.51 15.13 22.76
N ASP A 314 20.47 14.38 22.24
CA ASP A 314 21.45 14.86 21.24
C ASP A 314 21.32 14.22 19.85
N LEU A 315 20.11 14.24 19.27
CA LEU A 315 19.95 14.10 17.83
C LEU A 315 19.99 15.50 17.20
N SER A 316 21.21 15.94 16.83
CA SER A 316 21.41 17.20 16.11
C SER A 316 20.53 17.24 14.86
N SER A 317 19.54 18.13 14.86
CA SER A 317 18.66 18.37 13.72
C SER A 317 19.45 18.80 12.49
N ALA A 318 19.20 18.17 11.35
CA ALA A 318 19.74 18.70 10.07
C ALA A 318 19.23 20.11 9.87
N PRO A 319 20.08 21.04 9.39
CA PRO A 319 19.63 22.39 9.16
C PRO A 319 18.45 22.39 8.20
N THR A 320 17.36 23.01 8.62
CA THR A 320 16.06 23.08 7.91
C THR A 320 16.18 23.60 6.48
N TRP A 321 17.20 24.41 6.19
CA TRP A 321 17.47 24.92 4.84
C TRP A 321 17.81 23.83 3.82
N ARG A 322 18.48 22.73 4.21
CA ARG A 322 18.75 21.60 3.31
C ARG A 322 17.48 20.87 2.91
N LEU A 323 16.54 20.69 3.84
CA LEU A 323 15.24 20.09 3.56
C LEU A 323 14.40 21.00 2.65
N GLN A 324 14.44 22.33 2.89
CA GLN A 324 13.77 23.31 2.04
C GLN A 324 14.37 23.36 0.63
N LEU A 325 15.69 23.29 0.51
CA LEU A 325 16.37 23.25 -0.79
C LEU A 325 16.02 21.98 -1.58
N GLN A 326 16.00 20.82 -0.93
CA GLN A 326 15.58 19.56 -1.57
C GLN A 326 14.11 19.62 -2.03
N GLN A 327 13.22 20.20 -1.22
CA GLN A 327 11.82 20.41 -1.60
C GLN A 327 11.69 21.39 -2.79
N LEU A 328 12.50 22.43 -2.83
CA LEU A 328 12.52 23.38 -3.95
C LEU A 328 13.02 22.73 -5.24
N LEU A 329 14.12 22.00 -5.15
CA LEU A 329 14.71 21.25 -6.28
C LEU A 329 13.74 20.19 -6.82
N SER A 330 13.06 19.47 -5.95
CA SER A 330 12.05 18.49 -6.37
C SER A 330 10.79 19.10 -6.98
N ARG A 331 10.44 20.34 -6.57
CA ARG A 331 9.37 21.12 -7.22
C ARG A 331 9.78 21.62 -8.58
N LEU A 332 11.01 22.14 -8.71
CA LEU A 332 11.56 22.61 -9.99
C LEU A 332 11.70 21.45 -10.99
N GLN A 333 12.17 20.30 -10.54
CA GLN A 333 12.29 19.11 -11.38
C GLN A 333 10.92 18.62 -11.89
N ARG A 334 9.87 18.72 -11.07
CA ARG A 334 8.48 18.41 -11.48
C ARG A 334 7.93 19.43 -12.51
N VAL A 335 8.30 20.69 -12.40
CA VAL A 335 7.92 21.72 -13.37
C VAL A 335 8.66 21.51 -14.69
N VAL A 336 9.98 21.24 -14.64
CA VAL A 336 10.80 20.96 -15.83
C VAL A 336 10.31 19.72 -16.56
N ASN A 337 9.97 18.64 -15.84
CA ASN A 337 9.43 17.42 -16.44
C ASN A 337 8.01 17.57 -17.05
N ARG A 338 7.34 18.70 -16.81
CA ARG A 338 6.03 19.03 -17.40
C ARG A 338 6.13 19.92 -18.65
N LEU A 339 7.31 20.46 -18.96
CA LEU A 339 7.52 21.29 -20.15
C LEU A 339 7.61 20.40 -21.38
N PRO A 340 6.80 20.63 -22.44
CA PRO A 340 6.90 19.89 -23.69
C PRO A 340 8.27 20.13 -24.33
N GLY A 341 9.00 19.05 -24.64
CA GLY A 341 10.26 19.11 -25.38
C GLY A 341 11.55 18.99 -24.55
N TRP A 342 11.48 18.74 -23.24
CA TRP A 342 12.67 18.46 -22.43
C TRP A 342 12.99 16.95 -22.45
N PRO A 343 14.23 16.52 -22.80
CA PRO A 343 14.59 15.10 -22.80
C PRO A 343 14.52 14.55 -21.37
N SER A 344 13.66 13.55 -21.17
CA SER A 344 13.66 12.73 -19.96
C SER A 344 14.96 11.93 -19.88
N ARG A 345 15.77 12.18 -18.87
CA ARG A 345 16.84 11.28 -18.47
C ARG A 345 16.31 10.17 -17.57
#